data_2523c6d146cb772ad95c37693b28f145
#
_entry.id   2523c6d146cb772ad95c37693b28f145
#
_cell.length_a   1.000
_cell.length_b   1.000
_cell.length_c   1.000
_cell.angle_alpha   90.00
_cell.angle_beta   90.00
_cell.angle_gamma   90.00
#
_symmetry.space_group_name_H-M   'P 1'
#
loop_
_entity.id
_entity.type
_entity.pdbx_description
1 polymer ?
#
loop_
_entity_poly.entity_id
_entity_poly.type
_entity_poly.pdbx_seq_one_letter_code
_entity_poly.pdbx_strand_id
1 'polypeptide(L)'
;MGGRAPQERMTLEFHPVVQKDFNQALDHYEAEGGTHLADRFEGEFRACLSAIQAAPRQFSFYLKSEVFRRIRLESFPYIIVYRERVASVRVTVLKYEGRHPRFGMSRW
;
A
#
# COMPACT_ATOMS: atom_id res chain seq x y z
N MET A 1 7.05 -34.29 8.65
CA MET A 1 6.93 -33.51 8.48
C MET A 1 6.57 -32.93 8.39
N GLY A 2 6.98 -33.18 8.60
CA GLY A 2 6.53 -32.32 8.82
C GLY A 2 5.96 -31.63 8.06
N GLY A 3 5.22 -31.57 8.29
CA GLY A 3 4.67 -30.61 7.55
C GLY A 3 5.69 -29.56 7.18
N ARG A 4 5.44 -28.86 6.21
CA ARG A 4 6.30 -27.77 5.87
C ARG A 4 6.09 -26.64 6.85
N ALA A 5 7.07 -25.81 7.00
CA ALA A 5 6.97 -24.62 7.83
C ALA A 5 5.83 -23.74 7.35
N PRO A 6 5.19 -23.00 8.26
CA PRO A 6 4.19 -22.02 7.85
C PRO A 6 4.79 -21.09 6.82
N GLN A 7 3.99 -20.71 5.85
CA GLN A 7 4.44 -19.76 4.86
C GLN A 7 4.74 -18.44 5.53
N GLU A 8 5.96 -17.98 5.40
CA GLU A 8 6.37 -16.73 5.99
C GLU A 8 5.81 -15.57 5.20
N ARG A 9 5.30 -14.60 5.91
CA ARG A 9 4.87 -13.37 5.28
C ARG A 9 6.07 -12.45 5.15
N MET A 10 6.06 -11.65 4.11
CA MET A 10 7.12 -10.66 3.90
C MET A 10 7.06 -9.61 5.00
N THR A 11 8.21 -9.12 5.41
CA THR A 11 8.28 -7.98 6.32
C THR A 11 7.90 -6.72 5.55
N LEU A 12 7.09 -5.88 6.16
CA LEU A 12 6.76 -4.59 5.56
C LEU A 12 7.74 -3.52 6.03
N GLU A 13 8.23 -2.75 5.08
CA GLU A 13 8.99 -1.54 5.34
C GLU A 13 8.25 -0.38 4.71
N PHE A 14 8.45 0.82 5.23
CA PHE A 14 7.76 2.00 4.72
C PHE A 14 8.75 3.12 4.47
N HIS A 15 8.62 3.75 3.31
CA HIS A 15 9.30 5.02 3.10
C HIS A 15 8.77 6.02 4.13
N PRO A 16 9.63 6.84 4.74
CA PRO A 16 9.19 7.73 5.82
C PRO A 16 8.01 8.64 5.48
N VAL A 17 7.90 9.04 4.22
CA VAL A 17 6.84 9.98 3.80
C VAL A 17 5.47 9.30 3.67
N VAL A 18 5.42 7.97 3.68
CA VAL A 18 4.13 7.25 3.61
C VAL A 18 3.24 7.58 4.81
N GLN A 19 3.83 7.81 5.98
CA GLN A 19 3.04 8.20 7.14
C GLN A 19 2.29 9.52 6.88
N LYS A 20 2.95 10.47 6.24
CA LYS A 20 2.33 11.73 5.87
C LYS A 20 1.23 11.52 4.84
N ASP A 21 1.48 10.68 3.84
CA ASP A 21 0.46 10.34 2.85
C ASP A 21 -0.79 9.78 3.53
N PHE A 22 -0.58 8.85 4.47
CA PHE A 22 -1.67 8.21 5.18
C PHE A 22 -2.44 9.20 6.05
N ASN A 23 -1.72 10.03 6.80
CA ASN A 23 -2.36 11.02 7.68
C ASN A 23 -3.21 11.99 6.89
N GLN A 24 -2.74 12.43 5.73
CA GLN A 24 -3.48 13.35 4.88
C GLN A 24 -4.77 12.71 4.36
N ALA A 25 -4.70 11.45 3.93
CA ALA A 25 -5.87 10.73 3.45
C ALA A 25 -6.88 10.52 4.58
N LEU A 26 -6.38 10.12 5.75
CA LEU A 26 -7.23 9.87 6.91
C LEU A 26 -7.97 11.14 7.34
N ASP A 27 -7.24 12.27 7.41
CA ASP A 27 -7.83 13.57 7.76
C ASP A 27 -8.91 13.98 6.76
N HIS A 28 -8.66 13.75 5.47
CA HIS A 28 -9.63 14.04 4.43
C HIS A 28 -10.92 13.26 4.66
N TYR A 29 -10.84 11.97 4.90
CA TYR A 29 -12.05 11.16 5.08
C TYR A 29 -12.73 11.40 6.41
N GLU A 30 -11.97 11.75 7.44
CA GLU A 30 -12.58 12.14 8.71
C GLU A 30 -13.39 13.44 8.54
N ALA A 31 -12.88 14.40 7.79
CA ALA A 31 -13.59 15.64 7.50
C ALA A 31 -14.83 15.39 6.65
N GLU A 32 -14.78 14.41 5.73
CA GLU A 32 -15.90 14.12 4.84
C GLU A 32 -17.01 13.34 5.52
N GLY A 33 -16.69 12.37 6.33
CA GLY A 33 -17.69 11.44 6.88
C GLY A 33 -17.44 10.99 8.31
N GLY A 34 -16.59 11.71 9.04
CA GLY A 34 -16.33 11.44 10.44
C GLY A 34 -15.47 10.19 10.66
N THR A 35 -15.40 9.78 11.92
CA THR A 35 -14.58 8.66 12.35
C THR A 35 -14.93 7.37 11.62
N HIS A 36 -16.20 7.14 11.35
CA HIS A 36 -16.64 5.95 10.63
C HIS A 36 -15.97 5.81 9.27
N LEU A 37 -15.94 6.88 8.50
CA LEU A 37 -15.37 6.82 7.15
C LEU A 37 -13.85 6.70 7.23
N ALA A 38 -13.23 7.38 8.18
CA ALA A 38 -11.79 7.28 8.41
C ALA A 38 -11.41 5.85 8.81
N ASP A 39 -12.19 5.21 9.68
CA ASP A 39 -11.93 3.83 10.10
C ASP A 39 -12.06 2.85 8.94
N ARG A 40 -13.03 3.05 8.06
CA ARG A 40 -13.17 2.22 6.87
C ARG A 40 -11.96 2.35 5.95
N PHE A 41 -11.50 3.58 5.76
CA PHE A 41 -10.30 3.81 4.94
C PHE A 41 -9.09 3.09 5.53
N GLU A 42 -8.86 3.25 6.82
CA GLU A 42 -7.75 2.59 7.49
C GLU A 42 -7.85 1.07 7.38
N GLY A 43 -9.06 0.53 7.55
CA GLY A 43 -9.29 -0.91 7.43
C GLY A 43 -8.93 -1.44 6.05
N GLU A 44 -9.31 -0.73 4.99
CA GLU A 44 -8.97 -1.13 3.63
C GLU A 44 -7.47 -0.98 3.35
N PHE A 45 -6.86 0.07 3.87
CA PHE A 45 -5.43 0.25 3.75
C PHE A 45 -4.68 -0.94 4.39
N ARG A 46 -5.06 -1.33 5.60
CA ARG A 46 -4.45 -2.47 6.28
C ARG A 46 -4.70 -3.79 5.55
N ALA A 47 -5.88 -3.96 4.98
CA ALA A 47 -6.19 -5.15 4.20
C ALA A 47 -5.30 -5.25 2.96
N CYS A 48 -5.05 -4.12 2.30
CA CYS A 48 -4.13 -4.08 1.16
C CYS A 48 -2.71 -4.45 1.58
N LEU A 49 -2.24 -3.94 2.72
CA LEU A 49 -0.91 -4.28 3.22
C LEU A 49 -0.80 -5.78 3.51
N SER A 50 -1.84 -6.38 4.08
CA SER A 50 -1.86 -7.83 4.31
C SER A 50 -1.80 -8.61 3.01
N ALA A 51 -2.53 -8.17 1.99
CA ALA A 51 -2.51 -8.82 0.69
C ALA A 51 -1.12 -8.75 0.05
N ILE A 52 -0.46 -7.61 0.16
CA ILE A 52 0.90 -7.45 -0.36
C ILE A 52 1.87 -8.38 0.36
N GLN A 53 1.75 -8.48 1.69
CA GLN A 53 2.62 -9.36 2.47
C GLN A 53 2.43 -10.81 2.10
N ALA A 54 1.20 -11.22 1.81
CA ALA A 54 0.88 -12.61 1.50
C ALA A 54 1.34 -13.00 0.10
N ALA A 55 1.24 -12.10 -0.87
CA ALA A 55 1.53 -12.43 -2.27
C ALA A 55 1.97 -11.18 -3.04
N PRO A 56 3.18 -10.68 -2.79
CA PRO A 56 3.60 -9.41 -3.38
C PRO A 56 3.69 -9.42 -4.90
N ARG A 57 3.83 -10.60 -5.50
CA ARG A 57 3.99 -10.70 -6.95
C ARG A 57 2.69 -10.86 -7.72
N GLN A 58 1.55 -10.94 -7.03
CA GLN A 58 0.28 -11.11 -7.73
C GLN A 58 -0.27 -9.80 -8.29
N PHE A 59 0.28 -8.66 -7.88
CA PHE A 59 -0.23 -7.36 -8.32
C PHE A 59 0.58 -6.81 -9.47
N SER A 60 -0.07 -6.00 -10.31
CA SER A 60 0.52 -5.50 -11.54
C SER A 60 1.63 -4.48 -11.28
N PHE A 61 2.58 -4.45 -12.19
CA PHE A 61 3.56 -3.37 -12.19
C PHE A 61 2.89 -2.03 -12.48
N TYR A 62 3.47 -0.97 -11.96
CA TYR A 62 2.96 0.38 -12.06
C TYR A 62 3.80 1.19 -13.04
N LEU A 63 3.14 1.91 -13.95
CA LEU A 63 3.77 2.80 -14.92
C LEU A 63 4.84 2.11 -15.79
N LYS A 64 4.58 0.89 -16.21
CA LYS A 64 5.52 0.11 -17.00
C LYS A 64 6.85 -0.15 -16.28
N SER A 65 6.88 0.04 -14.97
CA SER A 65 8.05 -0.30 -14.16
C SER A 65 8.24 -1.81 -14.12
N GLU A 66 9.45 -2.24 -13.93
CA GLU A 66 9.74 -3.65 -13.59
C GLU A 66 10.13 -3.77 -12.12
N VAL A 67 10.00 -2.69 -11.36
CA VAL A 67 10.39 -2.63 -9.96
C VAL A 67 9.18 -2.35 -9.07
N PHE A 68 8.36 -1.38 -9.44
CA PHE A 68 7.24 -0.94 -8.61
C PHE A 68 5.95 -1.60 -9.05
N ARG A 69 5.18 -2.08 -8.05
CA ARG A 69 3.84 -2.62 -8.26
C ARG A 69 2.84 -1.77 -7.51
N ARG A 70 1.56 -1.95 -7.83
CA ARG A 70 0.51 -1.21 -7.15
C ARG A 70 -0.63 -2.13 -6.74
N ILE A 71 -1.35 -1.70 -5.71
CA ILE A 71 -2.64 -2.27 -5.35
C ILE A 71 -3.59 -1.10 -5.11
N ARG A 72 -4.84 -1.24 -5.56
CA ARG A 72 -5.87 -0.24 -5.36
C ARG A 72 -6.76 -0.63 -4.19
N LEU A 73 -7.13 0.35 -3.35
CA LEU A 73 -8.12 0.11 -2.31
C LEU A 73 -9.47 -0.22 -2.96
N GLU A 74 -10.28 -1.01 -2.28
CA GLU A 74 -11.52 -1.51 -2.86
C GLU A 74 -12.56 -0.39 -3.02
N SER A 75 -12.79 0.41 -1.98
CA SER A 75 -13.87 1.40 -1.94
C SER A 75 -13.39 2.84 -1.99
N PHE A 76 -12.09 3.06 -2.05
CA PHE A 76 -11.52 4.40 -2.05
C PHE A 76 -10.60 4.56 -3.25
N PRO A 77 -10.59 5.73 -3.88
CA PRO A 77 -9.77 5.96 -5.07
C PRO A 77 -8.30 6.23 -4.72
N TYR A 78 -7.70 5.29 -4.00
CA TYR A 78 -6.30 5.37 -3.59
C TYR A 78 -5.55 4.13 -4.03
N ILE A 79 -4.28 4.30 -4.31
CA ILE A 79 -3.38 3.19 -4.62
C ILE A 79 -2.19 3.22 -3.66
N ILE A 80 -1.69 2.03 -3.38
CA ILE A 80 -0.44 1.83 -2.66
C ILE A 80 0.58 1.38 -3.70
N VAL A 81 1.73 2.04 -3.75
CA VAL A 81 2.84 1.64 -4.61
C VAL A 81 3.91 1.05 -3.72
N TYR A 82 4.47 -0.06 -4.15
CA TYR A 82 5.47 -0.77 -3.37
C TYR A 82 6.48 -1.44 -4.29
N ARG A 83 7.60 -1.83 -3.72
CA ARG A 83 8.58 -2.65 -4.42
C ARG A 83 9.02 -3.81 -3.56
N GLU A 84 9.34 -4.91 -4.20
CA GLU A 84 9.82 -6.10 -3.53
C GLU A 84 11.32 -5.96 -3.26
N ARG A 85 11.76 -6.45 -2.10
CA ARG A 85 13.16 -6.57 -1.74
C ARG A 85 13.43 -8.02 -1.40
N VAL A 86 14.67 -8.34 -1.02
CA VAL A 86 15.06 -9.74 -0.81
C VAL A 86 14.16 -10.46 0.20
N ALA A 87 13.92 -9.86 1.35
CA ALA A 87 13.13 -10.49 2.39
C ALA A 87 12.01 -9.59 2.90
N SER A 88 11.71 -8.53 2.17
CA SER A 88 10.73 -7.54 2.59
C SER A 88 10.05 -6.89 1.40
N VAL A 89 8.98 -6.18 1.70
CA VAL A 89 8.30 -5.32 0.74
C VAL A 89 8.38 -3.92 1.27
N ARG A 90 8.81 -2.98 0.43
CA ARG A 90 8.89 -1.60 0.84
C ARG A 90 7.77 -0.81 0.18
N VAL A 91 6.89 -0.29 1.01
CA VAL A 91 5.81 0.60 0.56
C VAL A 91 6.39 2.00 0.42
N THR A 92 6.23 2.59 -0.75
CA THR A 92 6.85 3.90 -1.03
C THR A 92 5.84 5.03 -1.17
N VAL A 93 4.60 4.73 -1.57
CA VAL A 93 3.60 5.77 -1.81
C VAL A 93 2.22 5.25 -1.44
N LEU A 94 1.43 6.10 -0.79
CA LEU A 94 -0.02 5.96 -0.76
C LEU A 94 -0.55 7.23 -1.39
N LYS A 95 -1.32 7.12 -2.46
CA LYS A 95 -1.77 8.32 -3.15
C LYS A 95 -3.16 8.20 -3.73
N TYR A 96 -3.85 9.33 -3.83
CA TYR A 96 -5.08 9.46 -4.55
C TYR A 96 -4.83 9.09 -6.03
N GLU A 97 -5.68 8.27 -6.56
CA GLU A 97 -5.54 7.72 -7.91
C GLU A 97 -5.53 8.82 -8.99
N GLY A 98 -6.23 9.92 -8.77
CA GLY A 98 -6.23 11.06 -9.68
C GLY A 98 -5.01 11.96 -9.61
N ARG A 99 -4.10 11.70 -8.68
CA ARG A 99 -2.86 12.46 -8.56
C ARG A 99 -1.95 12.16 -9.73
N HIS A 100 -1.05 13.09 -10.06
CA HIS A 100 -0.11 12.87 -11.15
C HIS A 100 0.55 11.50 -11.01
N PRO A 101 0.64 10.70 -12.10
CA PRO A 101 1.17 9.34 -11.99
C PRO A 101 2.57 9.27 -11.40
N ARG A 102 3.39 10.27 -11.60
CA ARG A 102 4.75 10.27 -11.09
C ARG A 102 4.89 10.73 -9.64
N PHE A 103 3.79 11.15 -9.01
CA PHE A 103 3.86 11.58 -7.62
C PHE A 103 4.46 10.46 -6.76
N GLY A 104 5.50 10.79 -6.03
CA GLY A 104 6.15 9.85 -5.11
C GLY A 104 7.06 8.83 -5.77
N MET A 105 7.19 8.83 -7.10
CA MET A 105 7.95 7.78 -7.79
C MET A 105 9.46 7.96 -7.69
N SER A 106 9.94 9.08 -7.13
CA SER A 106 11.36 9.23 -6.79
C SER A 106 11.72 8.60 -5.46
N ARG A 107 10.73 8.12 -4.72
CA ARG A 107 10.96 7.47 -3.42
C ARG A 107 11.45 6.04 -3.62
N TRP A 108 12.42 5.67 -2.83
CA TRP A 108 12.95 4.32 -2.82
C TRP A 108 12.84 3.74 -1.42
#